data_b6bd378f352eb58dcfe2ac618dfcf991
#
_entry.id   b6bd378f352eb58dcfe2ac618dfcf991
#
_cell.length_a   1.000
_cell.length_b   1.000
_cell.length_c   1.000
_cell.angle_alpha   90.00
_cell.angle_beta   90.00
_cell.angle_gamma   90.00
#
_symmetry.space_group_name_H-M   'P 1'
#
loop_
_entity.id
_entity.type
_entity.pdbx_description
1 polymer ?
#
loop_
_entity_poly.entity_id
_entity_poly.type
_entity_poly.pdbx_seq_one_letter_code
_entity_poly.pdbx_strand_id
1 'polypeptide(L)'
;MKPKIIVLRHSQSQEDIDKTVYDRMSDLEVPLTPLGCIQATRFVPKLIIHCAGPVVRFYMSPARRLIQTYERITDVLPSNIRAERIIDELLLKQNWGKVTTQNRKSIEKERYKVGVLRYRFPGGESGFDLIERYRVFWNKLFLSLEYEDKQGEVVIITHGFEFRVLLLALCGWTEEYFETLAHPHNLEFKTLINDENGKYILQEVMRTHDLFGAPGFVSRVH
;
A
#
# COMPACT_ATOMS: atom_id res chain seq x y z
N MET A 1 2.27 18.23 17.16
CA MET A 1 1.30 17.17 16.78
C MET A 1 2.02 16.26 15.79
N LYS A 2 2.00 14.95 15.99
CA LYS A 2 2.65 14.03 15.03
C LYS A 2 1.97 14.15 13.64
N PRO A 3 2.71 13.98 12.52
CA PRO A 3 2.14 14.11 11.19
C PRO A 3 1.06 13.04 10.92
N LYS A 4 0.11 13.36 10.05
CA LYS A 4 -0.77 12.33 9.48
C LYS A 4 0.04 11.45 8.53
N ILE A 5 -0.35 10.17 8.43
CA ILE A 5 0.23 9.24 7.47
C ILE A 5 -0.88 8.76 6.55
N ILE A 6 -0.69 8.92 5.26
CA ILE A 6 -1.62 8.49 4.21
C ILE A 6 -1.01 7.27 3.54
N VAL A 7 -1.67 6.12 3.62
CA VAL A 7 -1.31 4.93 2.85
C VAL A 7 -2.14 4.94 1.57
N LEU A 8 -1.49 4.94 0.41
CA LEU A 8 -2.08 5.13 -0.92
C LEU A 8 -1.70 3.98 -1.85
N ARG A 9 -2.67 3.33 -2.52
CA ARG A 9 -2.35 2.43 -3.63
C ARG A 9 -1.98 3.25 -4.87
N HIS A 10 -0.97 2.80 -5.64
CA HIS A 10 -0.59 3.41 -6.92
C HIS A 10 -1.79 3.51 -7.89
N SER A 11 -1.73 4.41 -8.84
CA SER A 11 -2.71 4.53 -9.92
C SER A 11 -2.62 3.36 -10.91
N GLN A 12 -3.57 3.25 -11.85
CA GLN A 12 -3.65 2.11 -12.75
C GLN A 12 -2.34 1.86 -13.51
N SER A 13 -1.82 0.65 -13.39
CA SER A 13 -0.61 0.18 -14.08
C SER A 13 -0.93 -0.84 -15.16
N GLN A 14 0.06 -1.16 -15.99
CA GLN A 14 -0.08 -2.19 -17.02
C GLN A 14 -0.45 -3.55 -16.42
N GLU A 15 0.04 -3.90 -15.22
CA GLU A 15 -0.34 -5.16 -14.55
C GLU A 15 -1.81 -5.22 -14.13
N ASP A 16 -2.47 -4.08 -13.93
CA ASP A 16 -3.90 -4.04 -13.57
C ASP A 16 -4.80 -4.45 -14.74
N ILE A 17 -4.34 -4.25 -15.97
CA ILE A 17 -5.11 -4.53 -17.20
C ILE A 17 -4.60 -5.76 -17.96
N ASP A 18 -3.30 -6.10 -17.85
CA ASP A 18 -2.68 -7.23 -18.56
C ASP A 18 -1.62 -7.91 -17.70
N LYS A 19 -1.93 -9.11 -17.19
CA LYS A 19 -0.98 -9.89 -16.38
C LYS A 19 0.15 -10.52 -17.20
N THR A 20 0.04 -10.58 -18.53
CA THR A 20 1.11 -11.08 -19.39
C THR A 20 2.28 -10.08 -19.51
N VAL A 21 2.13 -8.89 -18.95
CA VAL A 21 3.23 -7.90 -18.86
C VAL A 21 4.48 -8.50 -18.21
N TYR A 22 4.32 -9.44 -17.28
CA TYR A 22 5.42 -10.14 -16.60
C TYR A 22 6.20 -11.12 -17.47
N ASP A 23 5.72 -11.45 -18.66
CA ASP A 23 6.48 -12.20 -19.66
C ASP A 23 7.54 -11.36 -20.37
N ARG A 24 7.40 -10.04 -20.29
CA ARG A 24 8.19 -9.07 -21.06
C ARG A 24 9.06 -8.16 -20.21
N MET A 25 8.73 -7.99 -18.93
CA MET A 25 9.47 -7.10 -18.03
C MET A 25 9.35 -7.54 -16.58
N SER A 26 10.32 -7.13 -15.77
CA SER A 26 10.30 -7.37 -14.32
C SER A 26 9.20 -6.56 -13.63
N ASP A 27 8.78 -6.99 -12.43
CA ASP A 27 7.77 -6.27 -11.63
C ASP A 27 8.17 -4.81 -11.36
N LEU A 28 9.46 -4.56 -11.18
CA LEU A 28 9.97 -3.21 -10.93
C LEU A 28 9.80 -2.26 -12.12
N GLU A 29 9.80 -2.80 -13.34
CA GLU A 29 9.74 -2.02 -14.59
C GLU A 29 8.32 -1.74 -15.06
N VAL A 30 7.31 -2.44 -14.52
CA VAL A 30 5.91 -2.28 -14.95
C VAL A 30 5.45 -0.83 -14.77
N PRO A 31 5.08 -0.13 -15.88
CA PRO A 31 4.71 1.28 -15.83
C PRO A 31 3.20 1.47 -15.55
N LEU A 32 2.81 2.73 -15.31
CA LEU A 32 1.42 3.14 -15.38
C LEU A 32 0.87 3.01 -16.80
N THR A 33 -0.46 2.88 -16.89
CA THR A 33 -1.18 3.11 -18.16
C THR A 33 -1.33 4.61 -18.43
N PRO A 34 -1.63 5.03 -19.67
CA PRO A 34 -2.01 6.42 -19.95
C PRO A 34 -3.17 6.90 -19.06
N LEU A 35 -4.16 6.04 -18.81
CA LEU A 35 -5.26 6.33 -17.89
C LEU A 35 -4.76 6.48 -16.45
N GLY A 36 -3.82 5.64 -16.02
CA GLY A 36 -3.21 5.74 -14.68
C GLY A 36 -2.49 7.08 -14.48
N CYS A 37 -1.79 7.59 -15.49
CA CYS A 37 -1.17 8.91 -15.43
C CYS A 37 -2.21 10.02 -15.21
N ILE A 38 -3.32 9.98 -15.95
CA ILE A 38 -4.42 10.95 -15.81
C ILE A 38 -5.09 10.83 -14.42
N GLN A 39 -5.30 9.59 -13.95
CA GLN A 39 -5.89 9.34 -12.63
C GLN A 39 -5.04 9.95 -11.52
N ALA A 40 -3.72 9.77 -11.56
CA ALA A 40 -2.80 10.31 -10.54
C ALA A 40 -2.84 11.85 -10.50
N THR A 41 -2.82 12.50 -11.67
CA THR A 41 -2.94 13.96 -11.76
C THR A 41 -4.27 14.46 -11.19
N ARG A 42 -5.39 13.81 -11.54
CA ARG A 42 -6.72 14.19 -11.06
C ARG A 42 -6.97 13.89 -9.58
N PHE A 43 -6.14 13.08 -8.97
CA PHE A 43 -6.24 12.72 -7.55
C PHE A 43 -5.76 13.85 -6.62
N VAL A 44 -4.90 14.74 -7.09
CA VAL A 44 -4.25 15.77 -6.27
C VAL A 44 -5.21 16.63 -5.45
N PRO A 45 -6.33 17.17 -5.99
CA PRO A 45 -7.27 17.93 -5.16
C PRO A 45 -7.82 17.14 -3.96
N LYS A 46 -8.00 15.82 -4.12
CA LYS A 46 -8.44 14.95 -3.03
C LYS A 46 -7.31 14.72 -2.01
N LEU A 47 -6.06 14.60 -2.47
CA LEU A 47 -4.91 14.41 -1.59
C LEU A 47 -4.63 15.63 -0.73
N ILE A 48 -4.63 16.85 -1.32
CA ILE A 48 -4.25 18.06 -0.60
C ILE A 48 -5.23 18.44 0.52
N ILE A 49 -6.49 18.01 0.46
CA ILE A 49 -7.45 18.20 1.57
C ILE A 49 -6.96 17.50 2.85
N HIS A 50 -6.18 16.43 2.72
CA HIS A 50 -5.62 15.68 3.83
C HIS A 50 -4.22 16.16 4.23
N CYS A 51 -3.58 17.03 3.42
CA CYS A 51 -2.24 17.56 3.65
C CYS A 51 -2.33 19.01 4.12
N ALA A 52 -2.16 19.24 5.43
CA ALA A 52 -2.27 20.57 6.03
C ALA A 52 -0.96 21.36 6.04
N GLY A 53 0.18 20.69 5.89
CA GLY A 53 1.51 21.27 6.00
C GLY A 53 2.13 21.68 4.66
N PRO A 54 3.17 22.52 4.69
CA PRO A 54 3.89 22.96 3.51
C PRO A 54 4.83 21.89 2.92
N VAL A 55 4.97 20.74 3.59
CA VAL A 55 5.85 19.63 3.17
C VAL A 55 5.07 18.32 3.19
N VAL A 56 5.22 17.54 2.13
CA VAL A 56 4.69 16.18 2.04
C VAL A 56 5.82 15.23 1.67
N ARG A 57 6.08 14.25 2.53
CA ARG A 57 7.10 13.22 2.32
C ARG A 57 6.47 11.97 1.73
N PHE A 58 6.91 11.60 0.54
CA PHE A 58 6.43 10.42 -0.18
C PHE A 58 7.41 9.28 -0.02
N TYR A 59 7.02 8.25 0.71
CA TYR A 59 7.74 6.98 0.83
C TYR A 59 7.20 5.96 -0.18
N MET A 60 8.07 5.25 -0.88
CA MET A 60 7.67 4.25 -1.86
C MET A 60 8.81 3.29 -2.17
N SER A 61 8.47 2.12 -2.74
CA SER A 61 9.47 1.22 -3.33
C SER A 61 10.00 1.78 -4.67
N PRO A 62 11.12 1.25 -5.19
CA PRO A 62 11.68 1.69 -6.48
C PRO A 62 10.86 1.24 -7.70
N ALA A 63 9.70 0.60 -7.53
CA ALA A 63 8.88 0.15 -8.65
C ALA A 63 8.37 1.33 -9.51
N ARG A 64 8.55 1.22 -10.83
CA ARG A 64 8.29 2.29 -11.80
C ARG A 64 6.89 2.89 -11.67
N ARG A 65 5.85 2.07 -11.49
CA ARG A 65 4.46 2.54 -11.33
C ARG A 65 4.24 3.40 -10.09
N LEU A 66 5.01 3.17 -9.01
CA LEU A 66 4.94 4.01 -7.80
C LEU A 66 5.65 5.34 -8.03
N ILE A 67 6.85 5.30 -8.62
CA ILE A 67 7.61 6.50 -8.99
C ILE A 67 6.77 7.37 -9.94
N GLN A 68 6.17 6.78 -10.97
CA GLN A 68 5.32 7.52 -11.90
C GLN A 68 4.04 8.06 -11.23
N THR A 69 3.44 7.33 -10.27
CA THR A 69 2.31 7.86 -9.49
C THR A 69 2.74 9.12 -8.72
N TYR A 70 3.90 9.06 -8.05
CA TYR A 70 4.48 10.21 -7.37
C TYR A 70 4.72 11.37 -8.33
N GLU A 71 5.39 11.15 -9.45
CA GLU A 71 5.70 12.18 -10.46
C GLU A 71 4.44 12.87 -10.98
N ARG A 72 3.40 12.09 -11.37
CA ARG A 72 2.13 12.66 -11.82
C ARG A 72 1.38 13.45 -10.76
N ILE A 73 1.51 13.06 -9.48
CA ILE A 73 0.97 13.84 -8.35
C ILE A 73 1.76 15.13 -8.19
N THR A 74 3.08 15.06 -8.18
CA THR A 74 3.93 16.23 -7.91
C THR A 74 3.98 17.24 -9.04
N ASP A 75 3.80 16.81 -10.29
CA ASP A 75 3.71 17.69 -11.48
C ASP A 75 2.62 18.78 -11.33
N VAL A 76 1.59 18.55 -10.52
CA VAL A 76 0.44 19.45 -10.36
C VAL A 76 0.15 19.84 -8.90
N LEU A 77 1.08 19.55 -7.99
CA LEU A 77 0.96 20.05 -6.61
C LEU A 77 1.03 21.58 -6.59
N PRO A 78 0.27 22.24 -5.71
CA PRO A 78 0.42 23.66 -5.48
C PRO A 78 1.87 24.05 -5.14
N SER A 79 2.35 25.16 -5.66
CA SER A 79 3.75 25.62 -5.50
C SER A 79 4.16 25.91 -4.05
N ASN A 80 3.20 26.08 -3.15
CA ASN A 80 3.43 26.25 -1.71
C ASN A 80 3.60 24.92 -0.96
N ILE A 81 3.46 23.77 -1.64
CA ILE A 81 3.68 22.44 -1.07
C ILE A 81 4.96 21.85 -1.63
N ARG A 82 5.94 21.61 -0.77
CA ARG A 82 7.19 20.93 -1.11
C ARG A 82 7.02 19.41 -1.00
N ALA A 83 7.25 18.70 -2.09
CA ALA A 83 7.27 17.24 -2.11
C ALA A 83 8.70 16.70 -1.90
N GLU A 84 8.86 15.78 -0.98
CA GLU A 84 10.12 15.04 -0.75
C GLU A 84 9.92 13.58 -1.13
N ARG A 85 10.79 13.03 -2.00
CA ARG A 85 10.75 11.64 -2.43
C ARG A 85 11.74 10.80 -1.63
N ILE A 86 11.25 9.72 -1.03
CA ILE A 86 12.05 8.77 -0.25
C ILE A 86 11.79 7.37 -0.78
N ILE A 87 12.81 6.77 -1.39
CA ILE A 87 12.76 5.38 -1.86
C ILE A 87 13.20 4.49 -0.71
N ASP A 88 12.39 3.48 -0.37
CA ASP A 88 12.68 2.52 0.68
C ASP A 88 12.38 1.10 0.20
N GLU A 89 13.41 0.25 0.17
CA GLU A 89 13.30 -1.15 -0.28
C GLU A 89 12.45 -2.01 0.66
N LEU A 90 12.25 -1.59 1.91
CA LEU A 90 11.32 -2.25 2.83
C LEU A 90 9.88 -2.21 2.29
N LEU A 91 9.56 -1.26 1.40
CA LEU A 91 8.25 -1.13 0.75
C LEU A 91 8.12 -1.93 -0.57
N LEU A 92 9.10 -2.74 -0.93
CA LEU A 92 9.02 -3.61 -2.10
C LEU A 92 7.77 -4.52 -2.01
N LYS A 93 7.20 -4.83 -3.16
CA LYS A 93 6.13 -5.82 -3.29
C LYS A 93 6.58 -7.17 -2.74
N GLN A 94 5.63 -8.00 -2.31
CA GLN A 94 5.91 -9.39 -1.90
C GLN A 94 6.70 -10.10 -2.99
N ASN A 95 7.82 -10.72 -2.61
CA ASN A 95 8.61 -11.50 -3.54
C ASN A 95 7.90 -12.84 -3.84
N TRP A 96 7.45 -13.00 -5.07
CA TRP A 96 6.79 -14.21 -5.52
C TRP A 96 7.78 -15.30 -5.99
N GLY A 97 9.09 -15.05 -5.89
CA GLY A 97 10.14 -16.03 -6.19
C GLY A 97 10.05 -16.55 -7.63
N LYS A 98 9.90 -17.87 -7.78
CA LYS A 98 9.91 -18.56 -9.08
C LYS A 98 8.52 -18.67 -9.73
N VAL A 99 7.63 -17.68 -9.52
CA VAL A 99 6.32 -17.64 -10.17
C VAL A 99 6.50 -17.11 -11.60
N THR A 100 5.94 -17.86 -12.56
CA THR A 100 5.87 -17.51 -13.97
C THR A 100 4.41 -17.42 -14.40
N THR A 101 4.11 -16.85 -15.56
CA THR A 101 2.74 -16.84 -16.11
C THR A 101 2.16 -18.25 -16.29
N GLN A 102 3.00 -19.24 -16.59
CA GLN A 102 2.58 -20.64 -16.80
C GLN A 102 2.15 -21.33 -15.49
N ASN A 103 2.87 -21.12 -14.37
CA ASN A 103 2.57 -21.77 -13.09
C ASN A 103 1.71 -20.90 -12.15
N ARG A 104 1.47 -19.64 -12.49
CA ARG A 104 0.78 -18.66 -11.66
C ARG A 104 -0.57 -19.14 -11.16
N LYS A 105 -1.43 -19.65 -12.05
CA LYS A 105 -2.78 -20.11 -11.69
C LYS A 105 -2.78 -21.23 -10.67
N SER A 106 -1.86 -22.21 -10.79
CA SER A 106 -1.76 -23.31 -9.83
C SER A 106 -1.24 -22.83 -8.47
N ILE A 107 -0.24 -21.95 -8.48
CA ILE A 107 0.33 -21.35 -7.27
C ILE A 107 -0.71 -20.47 -6.55
N GLU A 108 -1.46 -19.65 -7.27
CA GLU A 108 -2.54 -18.85 -6.67
C GLU A 108 -3.62 -19.75 -6.05
N LYS A 109 -3.99 -20.85 -6.71
CA LYS A 109 -4.94 -21.83 -6.14
C LYS A 109 -4.42 -22.46 -4.85
N GLU A 110 -3.15 -22.83 -4.78
CA GLU A 110 -2.52 -23.31 -3.54
C GLU A 110 -2.49 -22.25 -2.46
N ARG A 111 -2.08 -21.04 -2.82
CA ARG A 111 -2.05 -19.90 -1.91
C ARG A 111 -3.41 -19.68 -1.24
N TYR A 112 -4.51 -19.72 -1.99
CA TYR A 112 -5.85 -19.57 -1.41
C TYR A 112 -6.27 -20.73 -0.50
N LYS A 113 -5.78 -21.96 -0.75
CA LYS A 113 -6.05 -23.10 0.13
C LYS A 113 -5.30 -23.03 1.46
N VAL A 114 -4.07 -22.54 1.44
CA VAL A 114 -3.20 -22.43 2.60
C VAL A 114 -3.50 -21.17 3.42
N GLY A 115 -4.05 -20.12 2.79
CA GLY A 115 -4.22 -18.78 3.31
C GLY A 115 -3.20 -17.82 2.73
N VAL A 116 -3.63 -16.63 2.32
CA VAL A 116 -2.79 -15.68 1.56
C VAL A 116 -1.63 -15.12 2.37
N LEU A 117 -1.72 -15.12 3.72
CA LEU A 117 -0.63 -14.72 4.60
C LEU A 117 0.33 -15.89 4.90
N ARG A 118 -0.19 -17.11 4.97
CA ARG A 118 0.59 -18.31 5.36
C ARG A 118 1.41 -18.87 4.22
N TYR A 119 0.88 -18.79 2.99
CA TYR A 119 1.55 -19.38 1.84
C TYR A 119 2.89 -18.71 1.56
N ARG A 120 3.95 -19.53 1.52
CA ARG A 120 5.29 -19.10 1.09
C ARG A 120 5.50 -19.43 -0.38
N PHE A 121 5.82 -18.43 -1.18
CA PHE A 121 6.17 -18.65 -2.59
C PHE A 121 7.50 -19.41 -2.70
N PRO A 122 7.65 -20.33 -3.64
CA PRO A 122 8.89 -21.05 -3.88
C PRO A 122 10.06 -20.09 -4.21
N GLY A 123 11.03 -20.00 -3.31
CA GLY A 123 12.14 -19.04 -3.41
C GLY A 123 11.74 -17.57 -3.18
N GLY A 124 10.58 -17.35 -2.58
CA GLY A 124 10.05 -16.03 -2.27
C GLY A 124 9.58 -15.89 -0.83
N GLU A 125 8.72 -14.91 -0.59
CA GLU A 125 8.18 -14.53 0.71
C GLU A 125 6.81 -15.15 0.97
N SER A 126 6.49 -15.39 2.25
CA SER A 126 5.11 -15.51 2.75
C SER A 126 4.54 -14.12 3.06
N GLY A 127 3.23 -14.04 3.32
CA GLY A 127 2.64 -12.80 3.84
C GLY A 127 3.17 -12.45 5.24
N PHE A 128 3.53 -13.44 6.05
CA PHE A 128 4.13 -13.20 7.37
C PHE A 128 5.53 -12.59 7.27
N ASP A 129 6.37 -13.01 6.31
CA ASP A 129 7.67 -12.35 6.09
C ASP A 129 7.48 -10.88 5.70
N LEU A 130 6.47 -10.60 4.88
CA LEU A 130 6.13 -9.25 4.49
C LEU A 130 5.65 -8.41 5.69
N ILE A 131 4.86 -8.99 6.60
CA ILE A 131 4.43 -8.33 7.85
C ILE A 131 5.65 -7.94 8.68
N GLU A 132 6.63 -8.85 8.88
CA GLU A 132 7.83 -8.56 9.66
C GLU A 132 8.67 -7.46 8.98
N ARG A 133 8.82 -7.50 7.67
CA ARG A 133 9.51 -6.45 6.90
C ARG A 133 8.82 -5.09 7.06
N TYR A 134 7.50 -5.03 7.09
CA TYR A 134 6.74 -3.79 7.29
C TYR A 134 6.76 -3.30 8.74
N ARG A 135 6.88 -4.18 9.72
CA ARG A 135 7.13 -3.77 11.12
C ARG A 135 8.46 -3.04 11.25
N VAL A 136 9.51 -3.52 10.57
CA VAL A 136 10.80 -2.83 10.50
C VAL A 136 10.66 -1.45 9.83
N PHE A 137 9.91 -1.36 8.72
CA PHE A 137 9.62 -0.08 8.07
C PHE A 137 8.91 0.90 9.00
N TRP A 138 7.84 0.47 9.68
CA TRP A 138 7.09 1.32 10.62
C TRP A 138 7.98 1.83 11.77
N ASN A 139 8.78 0.97 12.37
CA ASN A 139 9.72 1.36 13.42
C ASN A 139 10.73 2.41 12.91
N LYS A 140 11.31 2.19 11.74
CA LYS A 140 12.22 3.15 11.10
C LYS A 140 11.54 4.49 10.83
N LEU A 141 10.33 4.48 10.28
CA LEU A 141 9.54 5.69 10.01
C LEU A 141 9.25 6.45 11.31
N PHE A 142 8.74 5.77 12.33
CA PHE A 142 8.38 6.42 13.60
C PHE A 142 9.60 7.03 14.30
N LEU A 143 10.73 6.34 14.31
CA LEU A 143 11.98 6.90 14.83
C LEU A 143 12.39 8.16 14.06
N SER A 144 12.28 8.15 12.72
CA SER A 144 12.61 9.35 11.93
C SER A 144 11.67 10.53 12.22
N LEU A 145 10.39 10.26 12.50
CA LEU A 145 9.42 11.31 12.84
C LEU A 145 9.59 11.86 14.26
N GLU A 146 10.17 11.10 15.16
CA GLU A 146 10.46 11.54 16.54
C GLU A 146 11.74 12.39 16.62
N TYR A 147 12.80 11.99 15.89
CA TYR A 147 14.12 12.67 15.96
C TYR A 147 14.22 13.91 15.08
N GLU A 148 13.42 13.98 14.04
CA GLU A 148 13.51 15.08 13.09
C GLU A 148 12.29 15.98 13.26
N ASP A 149 12.18 16.89 14.12
CA ASP A 149 11.06 17.85 14.31
C ASP A 149 10.41 18.29 12.97
N LYS A 150 10.01 17.29 12.17
CA LYS A 150 9.55 17.41 10.79
C LYS A 150 8.08 17.73 10.75
N GLN A 151 7.78 18.98 10.46
CA GLN A 151 6.44 19.40 10.07
C GLN A 151 6.06 18.80 8.72
N GLY A 152 4.77 18.53 8.52
CA GLY A 152 4.20 18.03 7.27
C GLY A 152 3.68 16.60 7.36
N GLU A 153 3.01 16.15 6.32
CA GLU A 153 2.41 14.82 6.25
C GLU A 153 3.32 13.79 5.57
N VAL A 154 2.99 12.52 5.79
CA VAL A 154 3.64 11.38 5.14
C VAL A 154 2.65 10.72 4.21
N VAL A 155 3.05 10.44 2.98
CA VAL A 155 2.30 9.63 2.01
C VAL A 155 3.12 8.39 1.68
N ILE A 156 2.57 7.21 1.92
CA ILE A 156 3.20 5.94 1.57
C ILE A 156 2.48 5.41 0.32
N ILE A 157 3.14 5.48 -0.84
CA ILE A 157 2.61 4.88 -2.08
C ILE A 157 3.00 3.41 -2.11
N THR A 158 2.00 2.51 -2.24
CA THR A 158 2.20 1.07 -2.18
C THR A 158 1.33 0.32 -3.20
N HIS A 159 1.33 -1.01 -3.15
CA HIS A 159 0.58 -1.89 -4.04
C HIS A 159 -0.68 -2.45 -3.35
N GLY A 160 -1.49 -3.22 -4.08
CA GLY A 160 -2.80 -3.64 -3.56
C GLY A 160 -2.76 -4.60 -2.39
N PHE A 161 -1.99 -5.68 -2.45
CA PHE A 161 -1.84 -6.62 -1.33
C PHE A 161 -1.06 -5.97 -0.19
N GLU A 162 0.02 -5.29 -0.54
CA GLU A 162 0.92 -4.60 0.36
C GLU A 162 0.22 -3.49 1.16
N PHE A 163 -0.74 -2.79 0.57
CA PHE A 163 -1.59 -1.80 1.25
C PHE A 163 -2.29 -2.41 2.49
N ARG A 164 -2.90 -3.59 2.32
CA ARG A 164 -3.59 -4.27 3.42
C ARG A 164 -2.59 -4.83 4.45
N VAL A 165 -1.48 -5.41 3.98
CA VAL A 165 -0.45 -5.99 4.88
C VAL A 165 0.29 -4.91 5.67
N LEU A 166 0.55 -3.74 5.05
CA LEU A 166 1.17 -2.61 5.73
C LEU A 166 0.30 -2.11 6.90
N LEU A 167 -1.02 -2.01 6.67
CA LEU A 167 -1.98 -1.64 7.71
C LEU A 167 -2.15 -2.75 8.76
N LEU A 168 -2.19 -4.02 8.37
CA LEU A 168 -2.19 -5.16 9.27
C LEU A 168 -0.99 -5.13 10.23
N ALA A 169 0.21 -4.88 9.69
CA ALA A 169 1.45 -4.83 10.48
C ALA A 169 1.44 -3.73 11.54
N LEU A 170 0.74 -2.61 11.27
CA LEU A 170 0.59 -1.50 12.20
C LEU A 170 -0.57 -1.67 13.19
N CYS A 171 -1.75 -2.04 12.67
CA CYS A 171 -2.97 -2.09 13.46
C CYS A 171 -3.10 -3.38 14.29
N GLY A 172 -2.28 -4.41 14.01
CA GLY A 172 -2.31 -5.67 14.74
C GLY A 172 -3.60 -6.48 14.53
N TRP A 173 -4.21 -6.36 13.36
CA TRP A 173 -5.42 -7.12 13.02
C TRP A 173 -5.18 -8.63 13.05
N THR A 174 -6.24 -9.42 13.24
CA THR A 174 -6.18 -10.87 13.11
C THR A 174 -6.13 -11.29 11.64
N GLU A 175 -5.66 -12.51 11.39
CA GLU A 175 -5.65 -13.09 10.05
C GLU A 175 -7.08 -13.22 9.49
N GLU A 176 -8.03 -13.62 10.36
CA GLU A 176 -9.44 -13.74 9.99
C GLU A 176 -10.03 -12.41 9.52
N TYR A 177 -9.72 -11.31 10.23
CA TYR A 177 -10.17 -9.98 9.79
C TYR A 177 -9.49 -9.58 8.48
N PHE A 178 -8.18 -9.82 8.33
CA PHE A 178 -7.45 -9.54 7.09
C PHE A 178 -8.07 -10.23 5.86
N GLU A 179 -8.48 -11.49 6.00
CA GLU A 179 -9.12 -12.27 4.92
C GLU A 179 -10.47 -11.67 4.48
N THR A 180 -11.16 -10.91 5.34
CA THR A 180 -12.40 -10.21 4.96
C THR A 180 -12.17 -8.96 4.14
N LEU A 181 -10.93 -8.41 4.15
CA LEU A 181 -10.66 -7.13 3.53
C LEU A 181 -10.68 -7.19 2.00
N ALA A 182 -11.44 -6.29 1.40
CA ALA A 182 -11.46 -6.13 -0.05
C ALA A 182 -10.11 -5.58 -0.57
N HIS A 183 -9.78 -5.96 -1.80
CA HIS A 183 -8.62 -5.39 -2.48
C HIS A 183 -8.84 -3.89 -2.73
N PRO A 184 -7.92 -3.00 -2.37
CA PRO A 184 -8.10 -1.56 -2.58
C PRO A 184 -8.16 -1.23 -4.07
N HIS A 185 -8.96 -0.23 -4.45
CA HIS A 185 -8.94 0.32 -5.81
C HIS A 185 -7.67 1.13 -6.08
N ASN A 186 -7.35 1.38 -7.35
CA ASN A 186 -6.28 2.33 -7.69
C ASN A 186 -6.58 3.69 -7.07
N LEU A 187 -5.55 4.31 -6.46
CA LEU A 187 -5.66 5.57 -5.71
C LEU A 187 -6.64 5.53 -4.52
N GLU A 188 -7.05 4.35 -4.07
CA GLU A 188 -7.66 4.22 -2.76
C GLU A 188 -6.61 4.50 -1.69
N PHE A 189 -6.99 5.25 -0.68
CA PHE A 189 -6.10 5.58 0.42
C PHE A 189 -6.81 5.45 1.76
N LYS A 190 -6.01 5.37 2.81
CA LYS A 190 -6.41 5.41 4.21
C LYS A 190 -5.52 6.36 4.97
N THR A 191 -6.11 7.07 5.92
CA THR A 191 -5.42 8.03 6.75
C THR A 191 -5.19 7.46 8.15
N LEU A 192 -3.97 7.57 8.63
CA LEU A 192 -3.59 7.25 9.99
C LEU A 192 -3.41 8.57 10.76
N ILE A 193 -4.10 8.70 11.87
CA ILE A 193 -4.04 9.85 12.78
C ILE A 193 -3.57 9.38 14.16
N ASN A 194 -3.11 10.30 14.97
CA ASN A 194 -2.74 9.98 16.35
C ASN A 194 -3.95 10.10 17.26
N ASP A 195 -4.13 9.10 18.12
CA ASP A 195 -5.05 9.16 19.25
C ASP A 195 -4.49 10.04 20.39
N GLU A 196 -5.22 10.17 21.48
CA GLU A 196 -4.84 10.92 22.67
C GLU A 196 -3.56 10.40 23.36
N ASN A 197 -3.21 9.13 23.15
CA ASN A 197 -2.00 8.50 23.65
C ASN A 197 -0.81 8.60 22.68
N GLY A 198 -1.00 9.26 21.52
CA GLY A 198 0.01 9.39 20.48
C GLY A 198 0.23 8.13 19.64
N LYS A 199 -0.67 7.14 19.73
CA LYS A 199 -0.67 5.94 18.90
C LYS A 199 -1.36 6.23 17.57
N TYR A 200 -0.80 5.72 16.47
CA TYR A 200 -1.46 5.81 15.17
C TYR A 200 -2.64 4.85 15.07
N ILE A 201 -3.78 5.40 14.70
CA ILE A 201 -5.03 4.66 14.46
C ILE A 201 -5.57 5.00 13.08
N LEU A 202 -6.31 4.07 12.49
CA LEU A 202 -6.95 4.25 11.20
C LEU A 202 -8.18 5.17 11.35
N GLN A 203 -8.24 6.22 10.54
CA GLN A 203 -9.35 7.19 10.57
C GLN A 203 -10.61 6.63 9.87
N GLU A 204 -10.43 5.92 8.75
CA GLU A 204 -11.52 5.38 7.96
C GLU A 204 -11.57 3.85 8.05
N VAL A 205 -12.77 3.29 8.03
CA VAL A 205 -12.99 1.84 8.02
C VAL A 205 -12.46 1.23 6.72
N MET A 206 -11.88 0.02 6.80
CA MET A 206 -11.50 -0.76 5.63
C MET A 206 -12.75 -1.31 4.93
N ARG A 207 -12.69 -1.36 3.58
CA ARG A 207 -13.71 -2.10 2.82
C ARG A 207 -13.51 -3.60 3.01
N THR A 208 -14.62 -4.30 3.20
CA THR A 208 -14.66 -5.76 3.24
C THR A 208 -15.31 -6.28 1.94
N HIS A 209 -15.05 -7.54 1.62
CA HIS A 209 -15.85 -8.24 0.62
C HIS A 209 -17.29 -8.32 1.14
N ASP A 210 -18.27 -8.13 0.24
CA ASP A 210 -19.67 -8.36 0.58
C ASP A 210 -19.86 -9.84 0.91
N LEU A 211 -19.81 -10.17 2.18
CA LEU A 211 -20.08 -11.50 2.70
C LEU A 211 -21.60 -11.79 2.80
N PHE A 212 -22.43 -10.96 2.16
CA PHE A 212 -23.88 -11.20 2.02
C PHE A 212 -24.15 -12.37 1.08
N GLY A 213 -23.90 -13.58 1.57
CA GLY A 213 -24.11 -14.84 0.87
C GLY A 213 -23.54 -16.05 1.58
N ALA A 214 -22.68 -15.87 2.58
CA ALA A 214 -22.15 -16.96 3.39
C ALA A 214 -22.94 -17.06 4.71
N PRO A 215 -23.66 -18.14 5.00
CA PRO A 215 -24.32 -18.32 6.29
C PRO A 215 -23.28 -18.54 7.37
N GLY A 216 -23.18 -17.62 8.33
CA GLY A 216 -22.44 -17.84 9.58
C GLY A 216 -21.45 -16.78 10.06
N PHE A 217 -21.33 -15.61 9.46
CA PHE A 217 -20.42 -14.58 9.98
C PHE A 217 -21.18 -13.51 10.78
N VAL A 218 -21.11 -13.58 12.10
CA VAL A 218 -21.54 -12.53 13.03
C VAL A 218 -20.35 -11.60 13.25
N SER A 219 -20.44 -10.35 12.77
CA SER A 219 -19.45 -9.31 13.05
C SER A 219 -19.40 -9.03 14.55
N ARG A 220 -18.35 -9.44 15.22
CA ARG A 220 -17.97 -8.87 16.53
C ARG A 220 -16.90 -7.80 16.26
N VAL A 221 -17.38 -6.57 16.19
CA VAL A 221 -16.52 -5.38 16.34
C VAL A 221 -16.41 -5.17 17.86
N HIS A 222 -15.20 -5.27 18.38
CA HIS A 222 -14.81 -4.75 19.69
C HIS A 222 -13.62 -3.82 19.50
#